data_5d6c246c7001e1305703cbc51c05d577
#
_entry.id   5d6c246c7001e1305703cbc51c05d577
#
_cell.length_a   1.000
_cell.length_b   1.000
_cell.length_c   1.000
_cell.angle_alpha   90.00
_cell.angle_beta   90.00
_cell.angle_gamma   90.00
#
_symmetry.space_group_name_H-M   'P 1'
#
loop_
_entity.id
_entity.type
_entity.pdbx_description
1 polymer ?
#
loop_
_entity_poly.entity_id
_entity_poly.type
_entity_poly.pdbx_seq_one_letter_code
_entity_poly.pdbx_strand_id
1 'polypeptide(L)'
;SEYARMYEGKVVLRFDDTDTKVKPPLPDAYEWIEEEYEWLAGKTADVVIKASERMPIYLEYAERMIVDGHGYVCCCSAEEFRGYRENTASCPCRSKSASESLTDWKSMNDGQMAEGEAVVRVKTDMSLPNPALRDWPALRIQHTPHPVAGDLYKVWPLLDFQSAIEDREQGVTHIIRGKDLMDSTRKQTLLYDHFGWDYPESLYWGRVKVHEFGGFSTSGMRSSIESGEHEGWGDLRLPTLRALRRRGFSARSIRDFWIGLGLTQKDISIPMQTVESFNASLIDSSAERRS
;
A
#
# COMPACT_ATOMS: atom_id res chain seq x y z
N SER A 1 -8.18 -3.33 13.74
CA SER A 1 -8.58 -2.97 15.13
C SER A 1 -8.71 -4.18 16.05
N GLU A 2 -9.23 -5.34 15.58
CA GLU A 2 -9.43 -6.52 16.46
C GLU A 2 -8.12 -7.07 17.02
N TYR A 3 -7.08 -7.24 16.19
CA TYR A 3 -5.76 -7.66 16.66
C TYR A 3 -5.15 -6.66 17.65
N ALA A 4 -5.26 -5.35 17.36
CA ALA A 4 -4.80 -4.34 18.30
C ALA A 4 -5.54 -4.45 19.65
N ARG A 5 -6.85 -4.74 19.64
CA ARG A 5 -7.60 -5.01 20.87
C ARG A 5 -7.11 -6.24 21.61
N MET A 6 -6.81 -7.35 20.90
CA MET A 6 -6.34 -8.61 21.48
C MET A 6 -4.96 -8.49 22.14
N TYR A 7 -4.07 -7.67 21.55
CA TYR A 7 -2.71 -7.49 22.02
C TYR A 7 -2.48 -6.17 22.78
N GLU A 8 -3.56 -5.47 23.15
CA GLU A 8 -3.51 -4.16 23.82
C GLU A 8 -2.61 -3.15 23.05
N GLY A 9 -2.60 -3.29 21.75
CA GLY A 9 -1.78 -2.51 20.83
C GLY A 9 -2.50 -1.29 20.25
N LYS A 10 -1.82 -0.61 19.33
CA LYS A 10 -2.32 0.55 18.60
C LYS A 10 -2.63 0.21 17.15
N VAL A 11 -3.54 0.97 16.56
CA VAL A 11 -3.82 0.93 15.13
C VAL A 11 -3.21 2.15 14.47
N VAL A 12 -2.34 1.92 13.49
CA VAL A 12 -1.80 2.96 12.61
C VAL A 12 -2.60 2.94 11.31
N LEU A 13 -3.28 4.04 11.00
CA LEU A 13 -3.86 4.30 9.69
C LEU A 13 -2.85 5.06 8.86
N ARG A 14 -2.33 4.43 7.81
CA ARG A 14 -1.32 5.02 6.94
C ARG A 14 -1.86 5.19 5.51
N PHE A 15 -1.71 6.40 5.01
CA PHE A 15 -1.97 6.72 3.61
C PHE A 15 -0.67 6.57 2.82
N ASP A 16 -0.60 5.52 2.00
CA ASP A 16 0.54 5.25 1.12
C ASP A 16 0.37 6.08 -0.17
N ASP A 17 0.53 7.37 -0.06
CA ASP A 17 0.17 8.40 -1.05
C ASP A 17 1.36 8.93 -1.86
N THR A 18 2.43 8.16 -2.02
CA THR A 18 3.67 8.59 -2.71
C THR A 18 3.65 8.39 -4.24
N ASP A 19 2.58 7.85 -4.83
CA ASP A 19 2.46 7.71 -6.28
C ASP A 19 1.70 8.89 -6.90
N THR A 20 2.44 9.84 -7.47
CA THR A 20 1.85 11.06 -8.03
C THR A 20 1.29 10.91 -9.45
N LYS A 21 1.59 9.80 -10.15
CA LYS A 21 1.32 9.65 -11.60
C LYS A 21 0.34 8.53 -11.94
N VAL A 22 0.60 7.32 -11.46
CA VAL A 22 -0.19 6.13 -11.85
C VAL A 22 -1.43 5.99 -10.97
N LYS A 23 -1.28 6.25 -9.67
CA LYS A 23 -2.36 6.22 -8.69
C LYS A 23 -2.30 7.46 -7.81
N PRO A 24 -2.51 8.66 -8.38
CA PRO A 24 -2.44 9.90 -7.59
C PRO A 24 -3.49 9.86 -6.48
N PRO A 25 -3.11 10.29 -5.27
CA PRO A 25 -4.04 10.37 -4.16
C PRO A 25 -5.17 11.34 -4.48
N LEU A 26 -6.37 11.01 -4.02
CA LEU A 26 -7.54 11.88 -4.09
C LEU A 26 -7.60 12.65 -2.77
N PRO A 27 -7.48 14.00 -2.76
CA PRO A 27 -7.42 14.78 -1.52
C PRO A 27 -8.59 14.53 -0.57
N ASP A 28 -9.80 14.42 -1.08
CA ASP A 28 -10.99 14.17 -0.28
C ASP A 28 -10.99 12.75 0.35
N ALA A 29 -10.22 11.82 -0.21
CA ALA A 29 -10.19 10.45 0.29
C ALA A 29 -9.53 10.31 1.67
N TYR A 30 -8.67 11.24 2.07
CA TYR A 30 -8.07 11.23 3.41
C TYR A 30 -9.15 11.31 4.48
N GLU A 31 -9.99 12.33 4.42
CA GLU A 31 -11.10 12.53 5.35
C GLU A 31 -12.11 11.37 5.27
N TRP A 32 -12.47 10.96 4.06
CA TRP A 32 -13.45 9.87 3.89
C TRP A 32 -12.98 8.53 4.47
N ILE A 33 -11.71 8.21 4.34
CA ILE A 33 -11.16 6.96 4.88
C ILE A 33 -11.08 7.01 6.41
N GLU A 34 -10.74 8.17 6.99
CA GLU A 34 -10.76 8.37 8.43
C GLU A 34 -12.18 8.24 9.01
N GLU A 35 -13.18 8.88 8.38
CA GLU A 35 -14.58 8.75 8.75
C GLU A 35 -15.11 7.30 8.65
N GLU A 36 -14.77 6.62 7.56
CA GLU A 36 -15.19 5.23 7.34
C GLU A 36 -14.50 4.28 8.33
N TYR A 37 -13.24 4.54 8.64
CA TYR A 37 -12.53 3.79 9.68
C TYR A 37 -13.19 3.99 11.06
N GLU A 38 -13.44 5.24 11.44
CA GLU A 38 -14.10 5.55 12.72
C GLU A 38 -15.48 4.90 12.80
N TRP A 39 -16.27 5.01 11.74
CA TRP A 39 -17.59 4.37 11.69
C TRP A 39 -17.48 2.84 11.83
N LEU A 40 -16.55 2.20 11.10
CA LEU A 40 -16.42 0.75 11.11
C LEU A 40 -15.80 0.23 12.42
N ALA A 41 -14.77 0.89 12.93
CA ALA A 41 -14.05 0.47 14.14
C ALA A 41 -14.74 0.89 15.44
N GLY A 42 -15.61 1.91 15.40
CA GLY A 42 -16.26 2.53 16.55
C GLY A 42 -15.33 3.44 17.36
N LYS A 43 -14.16 3.76 16.82
CA LYS A 43 -13.18 4.71 17.38
C LYS A 43 -12.27 5.21 16.26
N THR A 44 -11.64 6.35 16.47
CA THR A 44 -10.56 6.86 15.60
C THR A 44 -9.34 5.94 15.61
N ALA A 45 -8.50 6.01 14.59
CA ALA A 45 -7.19 5.38 14.62
C ALA A 45 -6.30 6.01 15.70
N ASP A 46 -5.43 5.22 16.33
CA ASP A 46 -4.55 5.71 17.38
C ASP A 46 -3.43 6.62 16.83
N VAL A 47 -3.04 6.38 15.55
CA VAL A 47 -2.07 7.18 14.80
C VAL A 47 -2.55 7.28 13.36
N VAL A 48 -2.45 8.48 12.77
CA VAL A 48 -2.71 8.71 11.33
C VAL A 48 -1.44 9.26 10.69
N ILE A 49 -1.04 8.69 9.57
CA ILE A 49 0.20 9.04 8.85
C ILE A 49 -0.11 9.21 7.37
N LYS A 50 0.42 10.29 6.79
CA LYS A 50 0.51 10.46 5.33
C LYS A 50 1.98 10.29 4.92
N ALA A 51 2.26 9.33 4.05
CA ALA A 51 3.63 9.05 3.62
C ALA A 51 4.26 10.26 2.92
N SER A 52 3.48 11.04 2.17
CA SER A 52 3.95 12.25 1.51
C SER A 52 4.48 13.34 2.46
N GLU A 53 4.05 13.34 3.72
CA GLU A 53 4.54 14.27 4.75
C GLU A 53 5.85 13.78 5.40
N ARG A 54 6.29 12.57 5.11
CA ARG A 54 7.45 11.91 5.72
C ARG A 54 8.62 11.67 4.75
N MET A 55 8.56 12.30 3.59
CA MET A 55 9.55 12.15 2.52
C MET A 55 11.02 12.30 2.98
N PRO A 56 11.39 13.24 3.86
CA PRO A 56 12.78 13.36 4.32
C PRO A 56 13.33 12.06 4.93
N ILE A 57 12.50 11.30 5.65
CA ILE A 57 12.89 10.03 6.27
C ILE A 57 13.23 8.99 5.19
N TYR A 58 12.40 8.88 4.15
CA TYR A 58 12.66 7.92 3.06
C TYR A 58 13.90 8.26 2.26
N LEU A 59 14.16 9.56 2.02
CA LEU A 59 15.35 10.01 1.33
C LEU A 59 16.62 9.74 2.15
N GLU A 60 16.57 9.96 3.46
CA GLU A 60 17.67 9.64 4.39
C GLU A 60 17.99 8.14 4.39
N TYR A 61 16.97 7.27 4.51
CA TYR A 61 17.18 5.83 4.45
C TYR A 61 17.68 5.34 3.09
N ALA A 62 17.24 5.96 2.00
CA ALA A 62 17.75 5.65 0.67
C ALA A 62 19.23 6.02 0.53
N GLU A 63 19.63 7.20 1.00
CA GLU A 63 21.02 7.64 1.01
C GLU A 63 21.89 6.72 1.88
N ARG A 64 21.44 6.42 3.09
CA ARG A 64 22.11 5.48 3.98
C ARG A 64 22.29 4.10 3.32
N MET A 65 21.26 3.56 2.69
CA MET A 65 21.33 2.29 1.97
C MET A 65 22.40 2.31 0.87
N ILE A 66 22.55 3.43 0.16
CA ILE A 66 23.60 3.62 -0.86
C ILE A 66 24.98 3.69 -0.22
N VAL A 67 25.15 4.47 0.86
CA VAL A 67 26.41 4.60 1.59
C VAL A 67 26.90 3.27 2.13
N ASP A 68 26.00 2.49 2.73
CA ASP A 68 26.28 1.17 3.32
C ASP A 68 26.51 0.08 2.24
N GLY A 69 26.37 0.43 0.96
CA GLY A 69 26.57 -0.50 -0.16
C GLY A 69 25.43 -1.48 -0.39
N HIS A 70 24.28 -1.29 0.26
CA HIS A 70 23.09 -2.12 0.15
C HIS A 70 22.12 -1.65 -0.94
N GLY A 71 22.40 -0.51 -1.56
CA GLY A 71 21.66 0.05 -2.69
C GLY A 71 22.57 0.71 -3.71
N TYR A 72 22.01 1.06 -4.86
CA TYR A 72 22.71 1.79 -5.91
C TYR A 72 21.73 2.52 -6.83
N VAL A 73 22.23 3.54 -7.55
CA VAL A 73 21.47 4.19 -8.61
C VAL A 73 21.70 3.47 -9.93
N CYS A 74 20.61 3.00 -10.53
CA CYS A 74 20.58 2.29 -11.80
C CYS A 74 20.06 3.22 -12.90
N CYS A 75 20.88 3.44 -13.93
CA CYS A 75 20.53 4.24 -15.11
C CYS A 75 20.22 3.35 -16.33
N CYS A 76 20.07 2.04 -16.17
CA CYS A 76 19.60 1.16 -17.22
C CYS A 76 18.12 1.43 -17.49
N SER A 77 17.71 1.38 -18.75
CA SER A 77 16.31 1.37 -19.13
C SER A 77 15.55 0.21 -18.49
N ALA A 78 14.24 0.31 -18.44
CA ALA A 78 13.41 -0.77 -17.90
C ALA A 78 13.56 -2.09 -18.68
N GLU A 79 13.79 -2.01 -19.99
CA GLU A 79 13.98 -3.16 -20.87
C GLU A 79 15.34 -3.82 -20.65
N GLU A 80 16.42 -3.04 -20.62
CA GLU A 80 17.76 -3.54 -20.34
C GLU A 80 17.83 -4.22 -18.97
N PHE A 81 17.28 -3.55 -17.93
CA PHE A 81 17.28 -4.13 -16.60
C PHE A 81 16.44 -5.41 -16.53
N ARG A 82 15.33 -5.48 -17.27
CA ARG A 82 14.53 -6.72 -17.36
C ARG A 82 15.39 -7.86 -17.91
N GLY A 83 16.19 -7.61 -18.95
CA GLY A 83 17.11 -8.59 -19.50
C GLY A 83 18.10 -9.11 -18.46
N TYR A 84 18.76 -8.24 -17.70
CA TYR A 84 19.65 -8.64 -16.61
C TYR A 84 18.92 -9.48 -15.56
N ARG A 85 17.75 -9.01 -15.12
CA ARG A 85 16.94 -9.70 -14.11
C ARG A 85 16.51 -11.10 -14.55
N GLU A 86 16.08 -11.28 -15.79
CA GLU A 86 15.64 -12.57 -16.32
C GLU A 86 16.81 -13.54 -16.48
N ASN A 87 17.98 -13.05 -16.87
CA ASN A 87 19.18 -13.85 -17.04
C ASN A 87 20.02 -14.01 -15.77
N THR A 88 19.49 -13.67 -14.58
CA THR A 88 20.21 -13.75 -13.30
C THR A 88 21.55 -13.01 -13.28
N ALA A 89 21.68 -11.97 -14.10
CA ALA A 89 22.91 -11.20 -14.29
C ALA A 89 22.83 -9.84 -13.59
N SER A 90 23.96 -9.36 -13.11
CA SER A 90 24.08 -8.01 -12.56
C SER A 90 24.16 -6.98 -13.69
N CYS A 91 23.44 -5.87 -13.56
CA CYS A 91 23.59 -4.76 -14.48
C CYS A 91 24.91 -3.99 -14.22
N PRO A 92 25.46 -3.26 -15.20
CA PRO A 92 26.70 -2.50 -14.99
C PRO A 92 26.64 -1.50 -13.85
N CYS A 93 25.48 -0.88 -13.61
CA CYS A 93 25.31 0.11 -12.53
C CYS A 93 25.49 -0.49 -11.13
N ARG A 94 25.30 -1.80 -10.97
CA ARG A 94 25.41 -2.48 -9.67
C ARG A 94 26.85 -2.48 -9.13
N SER A 95 27.85 -2.35 -9.99
CA SER A 95 29.28 -2.30 -9.63
C SER A 95 29.78 -0.89 -9.31
N LYS A 96 28.95 0.15 -9.47
CA LYS A 96 29.31 1.52 -9.07
C LYS A 96 29.70 1.55 -7.58
N SER A 97 30.71 2.36 -7.28
CA SER A 97 31.05 2.69 -5.89
C SER A 97 29.91 3.47 -5.22
N ALA A 98 29.92 3.50 -3.89
CA ALA A 98 28.97 4.34 -3.15
C ALA A 98 29.08 5.83 -3.58
N SER A 99 30.29 6.34 -3.79
CA SER A 99 30.52 7.73 -4.23
C SER A 99 29.89 8.04 -5.60
N GLU A 100 30.04 7.14 -6.58
CA GLU A 100 29.41 7.30 -7.90
C GLU A 100 27.90 7.26 -7.79
N SER A 101 27.35 6.30 -7.02
CA SER A 101 25.92 6.21 -6.79
C SER A 101 25.36 7.42 -6.04
N LEU A 102 26.10 8.00 -5.10
CA LEU A 102 25.70 9.23 -4.39
C LEU A 102 25.72 10.46 -5.32
N THR A 103 26.62 10.50 -6.29
CA THR A 103 26.63 11.57 -7.30
C THR A 103 25.37 11.51 -8.15
N ASP A 104 25.01 10.32 -8.62
CA ASP A 104 23.76 10.09 -9.37
C ASP A 104 22.52 10.37 -8.48
N TRP A 105 22.55 9.94 -7.23
CA TRP A 105 21.49 10.21 -6.25
C TRP A 105 21.22 11.70 -6.06
N LYS A 106 22.29 12.49 -5.94
CA LYS A 106 22.18 13.95 -5.86
C LYS A 106 21.56 14.51 -7.13
N SER A 107 22.00 14.06 -8.31
CA SER A 107 21.45 14.51 -9.59
C SER A 107 19.96 14.18 -9.75
N MET A 108 19.52 13.01 -9.22
CA MET A 108 18.08 12.67 -9.18
C MET A 108 17.29 13.66 -8.31
N ASN A 109 17.77 13.95 -7.09
CA ASN A 109 17.09 14.87 -6.15
C ASN A 109 17.09 16.32 -6.61
N ASP A 110 18.19 16.78 -7.25
CA ASP A 110 18.31 18.12 -7.81
C ASP A 110 17.46 18.31 -9.08
N GLY A 111 16.77 17.25 -9.57
CA GLY A 111 15.93 17.30 -10.76
C GLY A 111 16.70 17.41 -12.07
N GLN A 112 17.99 17.03 -12.07
CA GLN A 112 18.85 17.05 -13.26
C GLN A 112 18.62 15.86 -14.19
N MET A 113 17.88 14.85 -13.72
CA MET A 113 17.53 13.65 -14.47
C MET A 113 16.04 13.60 -14.75
N ALA A 114 15.65 13.14 -15.93
CA ALA A 114 14.25 12.98 -16.32
C ALA A 114 13.63 11.68 -15.73
N GLU A 115 12.31 11.63 -15.77
CA GLU A 115 11.57 10.41 -15.41
C GLU A 115 12.01 9.23 -16.29
N GLY A 116 12.34 8.10 -15.64
CA GLY A 116 12.79 6.88 -16.32
C GLY A 116 14.29 6.81 -16.57
N GLU A 117 15.07 7.88 -16.40
CA GLU A 117 16.51 7.86 -16.58
C GLU A 117 17.26 7.16 -15.45
N ALA A 118 16.71 7.20 -14.23
CA ALA A 118 17.31 6.54 -13.08
C ALA A 118 16.30 6.05 -12.07
N VAL A 119 16.67 4.98 -11.36
CA VAL A 119 15.94 4.45 -10.19
C VAL A 119 16.94 4.04 -9.12
N VAL A 120 16.58 4.18 -7.85
CA VAL A 120 17.32 3.56 -6.75
C VAL A 120 16.88 2.12 -6.61
N ARG A 121 17.82 1.20 -6.52
CA ARG A 121 17.55 -0.23 -6.31
C ARG A 121 18.13 -0.73 -5.00
N VAL A 122 17.41 -1.62 -4.33
CA VAL A 122 17.94 -2.43 -3.24
C VAL A 122 18.79 -3.54 -3.84
N LYS A 123 20.03 -3.72 -3.39
CA LYS A 123 20.86 -4.85 -3.80
C LYS A 123 20.36 -6.12 -3.14
N THR A 124 20.13 -7.14 -3.96
CA THR A 124 19.75 -8.47 -3.50
C THR A 124 20.52 -9.52 -4.27
N ASP A 125 20.33 -10.79 -3.94
CA ASP A 125 20.92 -11.86 -4.72
C ASP A 125 20.20 -12.01 -6.08
N MET A 126 20.93 -11.76 -7.18
CA MET A 126 20.40 -11.87 -8.53
C MET A 126 20.10 -13.31 -8.95
N SER A 127 20.52 -14.32 -8.18
CA SER A 127 20.22 -15.74 -8.40
C SER A 127 18.92 -16.20 -7.73
N LEU A 128 18.24 -15.35 -6.94
CA LEU A 128 16.98 -15.70 -6.30
C LEU A 128 15.98 -16.29 -7.30
N PRO A 129 15.28 -17.38 -6.97
CA PRO A 129 14.32 -18.04 -7.89
C PRO A 129 13.21 -17.09 -8.37
N ASN A 130 12.71 -16.22 -7.47
CA ASN A 130 11.69 -15.25 -7.82
C ASN A 130 12.32 -13.96 -8.40
N PRO A 131 12.14 -13.66 -9.71
CA PRO A 131 12.70 -12.47 -10.32
C PRO A 131 12.24 -11.16 -9.70
N ALA A 132 11.06 -11.12 -9.07
CA ALA A 132 10.53 -9.91 -8.45
C ALA A 132 11.35 -9.43 -7.25
N LEU A 133 12.19 -10.31 -6.69
CA LEU A 133 13.06 -10.02 -5.55
C LEU A 133 14.45 -9.54 -5.96
N ARG A 134 14.82 -9.67 -7.25
CA ARG A 134 16.16 -9.37 -7.76
C ARG A 134 16.32 -7.88 -7.98
N ASP A 135 17.21 -7.24 -7.21
CA ASP A 135 17.54 -5.80 -7.26
C ASP A 135 16.30 -4.93 -7.54
N TRP A 136 15.28 -5.08 -6.69
CA TRP A 136 13.99 -4.43 -6.88
C TRP A 136 14.08 -2.90 -6.66
N PRO A 137 13.26 -2.09 -7.38
CA PRO A 137 13.31 -0.65 -7.30
C PRO A 137 12.74 -0.15 -5.99
N ALA A 138 13.46 0.75 -5.32
CA ALA A 138 13.09 1.39 -4.05
C ALA A 138 12.51 2.79 -4.25
N LEU A 139 13.16 3.62 -5.10
CA LEU A 139 12.72 4.98 -5.39
C LEU A 139 12.86 5.26 -6.89
N ARG A 140 12.01 6.16 -7.37
CA ARG A 140 11.99 6.60 -8.78
C ARG A 140 11.85 8.11 -8.90
N ILE A 141 12.23 8.66 -10.05
CA ILE A 141 12.01 10.05 -10.41
C ILE A 141 10.56 10.21 -10.86
N GLN A 142 9.85 11.18 -10.28
CA GLN A 142 8.53 11.62 -10.72
C GLN A 142 8.45 13.15 -10.63
N HIS A 143 8.11 13.78 -11.75
CA HIS A 143 8.00 15.25 -11.85
C HIS A 143 6.54 15.72 -11.78
N THR A 144 5.58 14.82 -11.82
CA THR A 144 4.16 15.16 -11.63
C THR A 144 3.96 15.70 -10.22
N PRO A 145 3.40 16.91 -10.04
CA PRO A 145 3.16 17.47 -8.74
C PRO A 145 2.27 16.57 -7.86
N HIS A 146 2.62 16.45 -6.59
CA HIS A 146 1.79 15.75 -5.64
C HIS A 146 0.63 16.65 -5.17
N PRO A 147 -0.61 16.16 -5.03
CA PRO A 147 -1.77 16.99 -4.65
C PRO A 147 -1.60 17.76 -3.33
N VAL A 148 -0.81 17.22 -2.39
CA VAL A 148 -0.56 17.83 -1.08
C VAL A 148 0.83 18.45 -0.99
N ALA A 149 1.88 17.73 -1.39
CA ALA A 149 3.28 18.17 -1.27
C ALA A 149 3.74 19.02 -2.47
N GLY A 150 2.93 19.18 -3.52
CA GLY A 150 3.31 19.96 -4.70
C GLY A 150 4.59 19.44 -5.37
N ASP A 151 5.48 20.36 -5.72
CA ASP A 151 6.75 20.14 -6.45
C ASP A 151 7.97 19.98 -5.53
N LEU A 152 7.77 19.80 -4.23
CA LEU A 152 8.87 19.79 -3.25
C LEU A 152 9.89 18.68 -3.52
N TYR A 153 9.44 17.54 -4.03
CA TYR A 153 10.27 16.36 -4.23
C TYR A 153 10.29 15.94 -5.69
N LYS A 154 11.46 15.51 -6.17
CA LYS A 154 11.67 14.97 -7.53
C LYS A 154 11.85 13.45 -7.52
N VAL A 155 12.21 12.90 -6.37
CA VAL A 155 12.39 11.45 -6.16
C VAL A 155 11.36 10.99 -5.14
N TRP A 156 10.67 9.89 -5.48
CA TRP A 156 9.57 9.35 -4.70
C TRP A 156 9.79 7.86 -4.40
N PRO A 157 9.57 7.41 -3.17
CA PRO A 157 9.70 6.01 -2.82
C PRO A 157 8.55 5.19 -3.42
N LEU A 158 8.86 3.95 -3.74
CA LEU A 158 7.87 2.95 -4.10
C LEU A 158 7.31 2.26 -2.85
N LEU A 159 6.12 1.71 -2.97
CA LEU A 159 5.36 1.12 -1.85
C LEU A 159 6.20 0.16 -0.99
N ASP A 160 6.94 -0.77 -1.62
CA ASP A 160 7.69 -1.78 -0.89
C ASP A 160 8.78 -1.18 0.01
N PHE A 161 9.44 -0.11 -0.44
CA PHE A 161 10.46 0.61 0.33
C PHE A 161 9.81 1.50 1.40
N GLN A 162 8.89 2.35 0.99
CA GLN A 162 8.22 3.32 1.88
C GLN A 162 7.54 2.62 3.06
N SER A 163 6.75 1.58 2.79
CA SER A 163 6.03 0.89 3.86
C SER A 163 6.95 0.12 4.80
N ALA A 164 8.08 -0.43 4.31
CA ALA A 164 9.07 -1.06 5.16
C ALA A 164 9.71 -0.08 6.16
N ILE A 165 10.06 1.11 5.68
CA ILE A 165 10.63 2.16 6.54
C ILE A 165 9.59 2.61 7.58
N GLU A 166 8.33 2.84 7.17
CA GLU A 166 7.28 3.23 8.11
C GLU A 166 6.98 2.15 9.13
N ASP A 167 6.93 0.88 8.73
CA ASP A 167 6.71 -0.22 9.67
C ASP A 167 7.79 -0.25 10.76
N ARG A 168 9.03 0.08 10.40
CA ARG A 168 10.15 0.24 11.36
C ARG A 168 9.99 1.48 12.25
N GLU A 169 9.74 2.64 11.64
CA GLU A 169 9.63 3.93 12.34
C GLU A 169 8.46 3.95 13.33
N GLN A 170 7.36 3.28 12.98
CA GLN A 170 6.17 3.18 13.83
C GLN A 170 6.23 2.03 14.83
N GLY A 171 7.28 1.21 14.82
CA GLY A 171 7.40 0.05 15.70
C GLY A 171 6.29 -0.98 15.47
N VAL A 172 5.89 -1.18 14.21
CA VAL A 172 4.87 -2.16 13.84
C VAL A 172 5.37 -3.56 14.18
N THR A 173 4.57 -4.31 14.92
CA THR A 173 4.87 -5.70 15.33
C THR A 173 4.11 -6.73 14.50
N HIS A 174 2.94 -6.38 13.97
CA HIS A 174 2.08 -7.27 13.20
C HIS A 174 1.57 -6.55 11.95
N ILE A 175 1.70 -7.20 10.80
CA ILE A 175 1.22 -6.72 9.51
C ILE A 175 0.12 -7.66 9.03
N ILE A 176 -1.07 -7.14 8.74
CA ILE A 176 -2.17 -7.91 8.15
C ILE A 176 -2.39 -7.37 6.74
N ARG A 177 -2.16 -8.19 5.73
CA ARG A 177 -2.24 -7.77 4.32
C ARG A 177 -2.84 -8.84 3.40
N GLY A 178 -3.28 -8.44 2.23
CA GLY A 178 -3.72 -9.37 1.18
C GLY A 178 -2.58 -10.31 0.76
N LYS A 179 -2.90 -11.56 0.43
CA LYS A 179 -1.91 -12.55 -0.02
C LYS A 179 -1.19 -12.17 -1.31
N ASP A 180 -1.77 -11.28 -2.10
CA ASP A 180 -1.14 -10.69 -3.30
C ASP A 180 0.08 -9.82 -2.98
N LEU A 181 0.27 -9.44 -1.72
CA LEU A 181 1.44 -8.71 -1.24
C LEU A 181 2.51 -9.59 -0.58
N MET A 182 2.49 -10.91 -0.80
CA MET A 182 3.52 -11.81 -0.25
C MET A 182 4.92 -11.50 -0.78
N ASP A 183 5.04 -11.07 -2.04
CA ASP A 183 6.33 -10.66 -2.60
C ASP A 183 6.81 -9.33 -1.98
N SER A 184 5.90 -8.44 -1.60
CA SER A 184 6.24 -7.24 -0.83
C SER A 184 6.86 -7.60 0.52
N THR A 185 6.30 -8.56 1.25
CA THR A 185 6.90 -9.07 2.50
C THR A 185 8.33 -9.57 2.28
N ARG A 186 8.55 -10.39 1.25
CA ARG A 186 9.88 -10.93 0.94
C ARG A 186 10.89 -9.85 0.61
N LYS A 187 10.51 -8.84 -0.19
CA LYS A 187 11.36 -7.68 -0.49
C LYS A 187 11.70 -6.88 0.76
N GLN A 188 10.71 -6.65 1.59
CA GLN A 188 10.86 -5.89 2.83
C GLN A 188 11.74 -6.63 3.85
N THR A 189 11.61 -7.96 3.94
CA THR A 189 12.53 -8.78 4.77
C THR A 189 13.97 -8.62 4.32
N LEU A 190 14.25 -8.70 3.00
CA LEU A 190 15.61 -8.47 2.47
C LEU A 190 16.14 -7.06 2.78
N LEU A 191 15.26 -6.05 2.79
CA LEU A 191 15.66 -4.70 3.18
C LEU A 191 15.96 -4.61 4.68
N TYR A 192 15.16 -5.26 5.51
CA TYR A 192 15.37 -5.33 6.96
C TYR A 192 16.67 -6.03 7.29
N ASP A 193 17.01 -7.12 6.59
CA ASP A 193 18.29 -7.84 6.74
C ASP A 193 19.49 -6.91 6.49
N HIS A 194 19.38 -6.00 5.47
CA HIS A 194 20.44 -5.02 5.19
C HIS A 194 20.68 -4.03 6.34
N PHE A 195 19.63 -3.67 7.05
CA PHE A 195 19.72 -2.75 8.20
C PHE A 195 19.91 -3.47 9.54
N GLY A 196 19.93 -4.80 9.57
CA GLY A 196 20.02 -5.60 10.80
C GLY A 196 18.76 -5.47 11.67
N TRP A 197 17.57 -5.34 11.06
CA TRP A 197 16.30 -5.23 11.76
C TRP A 197 15.51 -6.54 11.74
N ASP A 198 14.73 -6.78 12.78
CA ASP A 198 13.75 -7.86 12.80
C ASP A 198 12.47 -7.43 12.07
N TYR A 199 12.03 -8.26 11.11
CA TYR A 199 10.83 -7.98 10.34
C TYR A 199 9.56 -8.35 11.13
N PRO A 200 8.48 -7.52 11.08
CA PRO A 200 7.23 -7.79 11.78
C PRO A 200 6.57 -9.11 11.38
N GLU A 201 5.81 -9.70 12.30
CA GLU A 201 4.97 -10.86 11.98
C GLU A 201 3.95 -10.50 10.89
N SER A 202 3.88 -11.30 9.85
CA SER A 202 3.00 -11.05 8.71
C SER A 202 1.91 -12.10 8.60
N LEU A 203 0.68 -11.62 8.65
CA LEU A 203 -0.53 -12.41 8.49
C LEU A 203 -1.19 -12.07 7.14
N TYR A 204 -1.67 -13.08 6.43
CA TYR A 204 -2.22 -12.89 5.09
C TYR A 204 -3.69 -13.22 5.01
N TRP A 205 -4.40 -12.44 4.23
CA TRP A 205 -5.80 -12.63 3.94
C TRP A 205 -6.02 -12.91 2.46
N GLY A 206 -6.82 -13.95 2.17
CA GLY A 206 -7.32 -14.25 0.83
C GLY A 206 -8.37 -13.22 0.39
N ARG A 207 -8.69 -13.23 -0.89
CA ARG A 207 -9.73 -12.34 -1.41
C ARG A 207 -11.12 -12.83 -1.01
N VAL A 208 -11.96 -11.88 -0.62
CA VAL A 208 -13.39 -12.13 -0.43
C VAL A 208 -14.13 -11.50 -1.61
N LYS A 209 -14.77 -12.32 -2.44
CA LYS A 209 -15.59 -11.88 -3.56
C LYS A 209 -17.05 -11.97 -3.17
N VAL A 210 -17.78 -10.90 -3.40
CA VAL A 210 -19.25 -10.91 -3.33
C VAL A 210 -19.78 -11.03 -4.74
N HIS A 211 -20.62 -12.06 -4.99
CA HIS A 211 -21.03 -12.46 -6.33
C HIS A 211 -21.65 -11.28 -7.12
N GLU A 212 -22.57 -10.55 -6.49
CA GLU A 212 -23.34 -9.47 -7.11
C GLU A 212 -22.50 -8.23 -7.42
N PHE A 213 -21.33 -8.07 -6.78
CA PHE A 213 -20.45 -6.94 -7.07
C PHE A 213 -19.47 -7.21 -8.22
N GLY A 214 -19.42 -8.44 -8.73
CA GLY A 214 -18.59 -8.77 -9.91
C GLY A 214 -17.13 -8.40 -9.74
N GLY A 215 -16.54 -7.80 -10.78
CA GLY A 215 -15.14 -7.45 -10.88
C GLY A 215 -14.82 -5.97 -10.60
N PHE A 216 -15.51 -5.28 -9.70
CA PHE A 216 -15.23 -3.89 -9.38
C PHE A 216 -13.77 -3.72 -8.90
N SER A 217 -13.09 -2.74 -9.49
CA SER A 217 -11.80 -2.24 -9.02
C SER A 217 -11.93 -0.78 -8.63
N THR A 218 -11.09 -0.30 -7.72
CA THR A 218 -11.11 1.12 -7.31
C THR A 218 -10.94 2.06 -8.51
N SER A 219 -10.05 1.73 -9.46
CA SER A 219 -9.86 2.51 -10.68
C SER A 219 -11.08 2.46 -11.61
N GLY A 220 -11.73 1.30 -11.73
CA GLY A 220 -12.97 1.16 -12.51
C GLY A 220 -14.12 1.96 -11.90
N MET A 221 -14.30 1.89 -10.58
CA MET A 221 -15.30 2.71 -9.89
C MET A 221 -15.03 4.20 -10.05
N ARG A 222 -13.77 4.64 -9.92
CA ARG A 222 -13.40 6.04 -10.15
C ARG A 222 -13.76 6.48 -11.57
N SER A 223 -13.40 5.70 -12.57
CA SER A 223 -13.72 6.00 -13.97
C SER A 223 -15.25 6.10 -14.22
N SER A 224 -16.03 5.19 -13.62
CA SER A 224 -17.50 5.21 -13.76
C SER A 224 -18.16 6.40 -13.04
N ILE A 225 -17.57 6.89 -11.96
CA ILE A 225 -17.98 8.13 -11.28
C ILE A 225 -17.62 9.35 -12.14
N GLU A 226 -16.39 9.40 -12.66
CA GLU A 226 -15.92 10.50 -13.52
C GLU A 226 -16.71 10.60 -14.83
N SER A 227 -17.19 9.47 -15.37
CA SER A 227 -18.06 9.42 -16.56
C SER A 227 -19.53 9.74 -16.26
N GLY A 228 -19.92 9.87 -14.99
CA GLY A 228 -21.31 10.13 -14.59
C GLY A 228 -22.23 8.90 -14.58
N GLU A 229 -21.69 7.69 -14.75
CA GLU A 229 -22.45 6.44 -14.64
C GLU A 229 -22.92 6.19 -13.19
N HIS A 230 -22.09 6.58 -12.22
CA HIS A 230 -22.39 6.53 -10.80
C HIS A 230 -22.33 7.93 -10.19
N GLU A 231 -23.24 8.23 -9.24
CA GLU A 231 -23.35 9.55 -8.60
C GLU A 231 -22.16 9.91 -7.69
N GLY A 232 -21.34 8.94 -7.32
CA GLY A 232 -20.19 9.11 -6.44
C GLY A 232 -19.90 7.84 -5.65
N TRP A 233 -18.90 7.89 -4.75
CA TRP A 233 -18.49 6.75 -3.94
C TRP A 233 -19.57 6.20 -2.99
N GLY A 234 -20.64 6.96 -2.75
CA GLY A 234 -21.80 6.52 -1.98
C GLY A 234 -22.96 6.00 -2.82
N ASP A 235 -22.79 5.80 -4.13
CA ASP A 235 -23.82 5.20 -4.99
C ASP A 235 -24.15 3.79 -4.52
N LEU A 236 -25.44 3.51 -4.33
CA LEU A 236 -25.92 2.24 -3.75
C LEU A 236 -25.56 1.01 -4.59
N ARG A 237 -25.20 1.19 -5.84
CA ARG A 237 -24.75 0.11 -6.74
C ARG A 237 -23.29 -0.29 -6.55
N LEU A 238 -22.50 0.53 -5.84
CA LEU A 238 -21.08 0.29 -5.62
C LEU A 238 -20.81 -0.52 -4.35
N PRO A 239 -19.73 -1.35 -4.34
CA PRO A 239 -19.34 -2.13 -3.16
C PRO A 239 -18.45 -1.34 -2.18
N THR A 240 -18.79 -0.11 -1.89
CA THR A 240 -18.05 0.74 -0.96
C THR A 240 -18.66 0.70 0.44
N LEU A 241 -17.90 1.02 1.47
CA LEU A 241 -18.42 1.12 2.84
C LEU A 241 -19.49 2.20 2.95
N ARG A 242 -19.34 3.32 2.25
CA ARG A 242 -20.36 4.38 2.16
C ARG A 242 -21.67 3.87 1.59
N ALA A 243 -21.61 3.12 0.50
CA ALA A 243 -22.79 2.53 -0.11
C ALA A 243 -23.46 1.52 0.82
N LEU A 244 -22.70 0.64 1.46
CA LEU A 244 -23.22 -0.33 2.42
C LEU A 244 -23.90 0.39 3.62
N ARG A 245 -23.25 1.42 4.17
CA ARG A 245 -23.85 2.27 5.23
C ARG A 245 -25.17 2.90 4.78
N ARG A 246 -25.23 3.45 3.58
CA ARG A 246 -26.48 4.02 2.98
C ARG A 246 -27.56 2.97 2.73
N ARG A 247 -27.16 1.72 2.46
CA ARG A 247 -28.09 0.59 2.32
C ARG A 247 -28.60 0.05 3.67
N GLY A 248 -28.18 0.62 4.78
CA GLY A 248 -28.66 0.23 6.12
C GLY A 248 -27.81 -0.86 6.80
N PHE A 249 -26.61 -1.14 6.31
CA PHE A 249 -25.69 -2.03 7.04
C PHE A 249 -25.16 -1.33 8.29
N SER A 250 -25.19 -2.02 9.41
CA SER A 250 -24.57 -1.54 10.64
C SER A 250 -23.06 -1.80 10.63
N ALA A 251 -22.28 -0.89 11.20
CA ALA A 251 -20.84 -1.08 11.35
C ALA A 251 -20.51 -2.39 12.09
N ARG A 252 -21.32 -2.70 13.11
CA ARG A 252 -21.17 -3.92 13.89
C ARG A 252 -21.36 -5.17 13.01
N SER A 253 -22.39 -5.21 12.18
CA SER A 253 -22.63 -6.37 11.32
C SER A 253 -21.52 -6.60 10.32
N ILE A 254 -21.02 -5.55 9.69
CA ILE A 254 -19.87 -5.67 8.76
C ILE A 254 -18.65 -6.17 9.51
N ARG A 255 -18.31 -5.55 10.64
CA ARG A 255 -17.14 -5.93 11.44
C ARG A 255 -17.22 -7.39 11.92
N ASP A 256 -18.33 -7.76 12.58
CA ASP A 256 -18.50 -9.09 13.17
C ASP A 256 -18.53 -10.16 12.07
N PHE A 257 -19.11 -9.86 10.92
CA PHE A 257 -19.09 -10.77 9.76
C PHE A 257 -17.65 -11.03 9.29
N TRP A 258 -16.84 -9.97 9.10
CA TRP A 258 -15.46 -10.11 8.65
C TRP A 258 -14.57 -10.80 9.69
N ILE A 259 -14.74 -10.51 10.98
CA ILE A 259 -14.05 -11.20 12.06
C ILE A 259 -14.41 -12.68 12.08
N GLY A 260 -15.68 -13.01 11.87
CA GLY A 260 -16.18 -14.38 11.81
C GLY A 260 -15.60 -15.22 10.68
N LEU A 261 -15.21 -14.60 9.57
CA LEU A 261 -14.52 -15.30 8.48
C LEU A 261 -13.09 -15.73 8.87
N GLY A 262 -12.48 -15.06 9.85
CA GLY A 262 -11.11 -15.30 10.31
C GLY A 262 -10.05 -14.94 9.27
N LEU A 263 -8.78 -14.96 9.67
CA LEU A 263 -7.64 -14.78 8.77
C LEU A 263 -7.35 -16.11 8.06
N THR A 264 -7.59 -16.13 6.76
CA THR A 264 -7.31 -17.30 5.90
C THR A 264 -6.74 -16.82 4.56
N GLN A 265 -5.77 -17.57 4.04
CA GLN A 265 -5.22 -17.32 2.71
C GLN A 265 -6.11 -17.84 1.57
N LYS A 266 -7.19 -18.54 1.89
CA LYS A 266 -8.13 -19.04 0.89
C LYS A 266 -8.98 -17.90 0.34
N ASP A 267 -9.13 -17.84 -0.99
CA ASP A 267 -10.12 -16.99 -1.61
C ASP A 267 -11.50 -17.59 -1.33
N ILE A 268 -12.42 -16.74 -0.88
CA ILE A 268 -13.81 -17.12 -0.65
C ILE A 268 -14.72 -16.29 -1.54
N SER A 269 -15.84 -16.89 -1.91
CA SER A 269 -16.87 -16.24 -2.71
C SER A 269 -18.23 -16.43 -2.03
N ILE A 270 -18.93 -15.34 -1.80
CA ILE A 270 -20.18 -15.31 -1.05
C ILE A 270 -21.24 -14.54 -1.82
N PRO A 271 -22.52 -14.94 -1.75
CA PRO A 271 -23.60 -14.09 -2.24
C PRO A 271 -23.84 -12.91 -1.27
N MET A 272 -24.26 -11.77 -1.80
CA MET A 272 -24.59 -10.59 -0.99
C MET A 272 -25.66 -10.89 0.05
N GLN A 273 -26.61 -11.77 -0.29
CA GLN A 273 -27.66 -12.22 0.61
C GLN A 273 -27.12 -12.77 1.93
N THR A 274 -25.92 -13.40 1.94
CA THR A 274 -25.28 -13.88 3.18
C THR A 274 -24.96 -12.72 4.11
N VAL A 275 -24.39 -11.65 3.57
CA VAL A 275 -24.04 -10.44 4.34
C VAL A 275 -25.31 -9.70 4.78
N GLU A 276 -26.32 -9.63 3.91
CA GLU A 276 -27.63 -9.02 4.21
C GLU A 276 -28.36 -9.76 5.33
N SER A 277 -28.41 -11.10 5.27
CA SER A 277 -29.04 -11.92 6.30
C SER A 277 -28.34 -11.78 7.65
N PHE A 278 -27.01 -11.71 7.64
CA PHE A 278 -26.23 -11.46 8.85
C PHE A 278 -26.54 -10.09 9.45
N ASN A 279 -26.57 -9.04 8.62
CA ASN A 279 -26.94 -7.69 9.05
C ASN A 279 -28.37 -7.69 9.62
N ALA A 280 -29.34 -8.28 8.91
CA ALA A 280 -30.73 -8.36 9.33
C ALA A 280 -30.86 -9.03 10.72
N SER A 281 -30.14 -10.12 10.96
CA SER A 281 -30.19 -10.82 12.25
C SER A 281 -29.72 -9.96 13.43
N LEU A 282 -28.82 -9.01 13.21
CA LEU A 282 -28.31 -8.14 14.26
C LEU A 282 -29.17 -6.90 14.49
N ILE A 283 -29.85 -6.39 13.46
CA ILE A 283 -30.65 -5.15 13.56
C ILE A 283 -32.14 -5.41 13.77
N ASP A 284 -32.65 -6.64 13.56
CA ASP A 284 -34.08 -6.96 13.56
C ASP A 284 -34.79 -6.58 14.89
N SER A 285 -34.11 -6.76 16.02
CA SER A 285 -34.68 -6.42 17.33
C SER A 285 -34.81 -4.93 17.58
N SER A 286 -34.04 -4.09 16.88
CA SER A 286 -34.02 -2.63 17.02
C SER A 286 -34.65 -1.88 15.85
N ALA A 287 -35.04 -2.59 14.78
CA ALA A 287 -35.63 -2.00 13.61
C ALA A 287 -37.06 -1.52 13.88
N GLU A 288 -37.34 -0.26 13.54
CA GLU A 288 -38.70 0.26 13.58
C GLU A 288 -39.57 -0.45 12.53
N ARG A 289 -40.64 -1.06 12.99
CA ARG A 289 -41.64 -1.70 12.12
C ARG A 289 -42.83 -0.74 11.99
N ARG A 290 -43.00 -0.20 10.81
CA ARG A 290 -44.20 0.60 10.48
C ARG A 290 -45.23 -0.35 9.86
N SER A 291 -46.37 -0.47 10.54
CA SER A 291 -47.58 -1.14 10.04
C SER A 291 -48.36 -0.26 9.07
#